data_1905de6611ad16d5aee8c24986525fc1
#
_entry.id   1905de6611ad16d5aee8c24986525fc1
#
_cell.length_a   1.000
_cell.length_b   1.000
_cell.length_c   1.000
_cell.angle_alpha   90.00
_cell.angle_beta   90.00
_cell.angle_gamma   90.00
#
_symmetry.space_group_name_H-M   'P 1'
#
loop_
_entity.id
_entity.type
_entity.pdbx_description
1 polymer ?
#
loop_
_entity_poly.entity_id
_entity_poly.type
_entity_poly.pdbx_seq_one_letter_code
_entity_poly.pdbx_strand_id
1 'polypeptide(L)'
;MSFPDLLPEIAARMPDLRGRVVANAMLADITWFRVGGPAQVLFTPADAADLAYFLGRLPAHHPVVVIGLGSNLLVRDGGVPGVVIRLGRGFSQIIVEPGNRLRVGTVVPDVKLARAAADAGIAGLAFYRGVPGSVGGALRMNAGAHGRETKDVLVEASAVDRLGTLHTLPLEAMGLAYRHCGVPGDWIFTEALFQGASGAPAEIHKQMQEVAEYREANQPIKERTGGSTFKNPPGSSAWKLIDAAGCRGLRIGGAKVSEMHCNFLINDSNASAEDIERLGETVRARVREACGVTLNWEIIRLGLPKDGRPTGEALAETLAMR
;
A
#
# COMPACT_ATOMS: atom_id res chain seq x y z
N MET A 1 -4.29 13.11 -20.19
CA MET A 1 -4.76 12.01 -21.04
C MET A 1 -6.04 11.43 -20.47
N SER A 2 -6.98 10.99 -21.29
CA SER A 2 -8.12 10.17 -20.89
C SER A 2 -7.99 8.81 -21.57
N PHE A 3 -8.31 7.77 -20.84
CA PHE A 3 -8.38 6.42 -21.40
C PHE A 3 -9.72 6.21 -22.12
N PRO A 4 -9.81 5.24 -23.06
CA PRO A 4 -11.08 4.79 -23.61
C PRO A 4 -12.05 4.36 -22.50
N ASP A 5 -13.32 4.68 -22.67
CA ASP A 5 -14.37 4.35 -21.70
C ASP A 5 -14.73 2.86 -21.76
N LEU A 6 -14.54 2.14 -20.64
CA LEU A 6 -14.91 0.74 -20.47
C LEU A 6 -16.27 0.54 -19.78
N LEU A 7 -16.95 1.63 -19.35
CA LEU A 7 -18.23 1.50 -18.63
C LEU A 7 -19.31 0.79 -19.46
N PRO A 8 -19.46 1.03 -20.78
CA PRO A 8 -20.45 0.31 -21.57
C PRO A 8 -20.21 -1.21 -21.61
N GLU A 9 -18.94 -1.64 -21.72
CA GLU A 9 -18.60 -3.07 -21.70
C GLU A 9 -18.89 -3.70 -20.34
N ILE A 10 -18.50 -3.01 -19.24
CA ILE A 10 -18.75 -3.46 -17.85
C ILE A 10 -20.25 -3.58 -17.61
N ALA A 11 -21.04 -2.59 -17.98
CA ALA A 11 -22.49 -2.61 -17.78
C ALA A 11 -23.18 -3.75 -18.54
N ALA A 12 -22.74 -4.01 -19.78
CA ALA A 12 -23.28 -5.09 -20.60
C ALA A 12 -22.98 -6.49 -20.04
N ARG A 13 -21.77 -6.69 -19.48
CA ARG A 13 -21.32 -7.97 -18.92
C ARG A 13 -21.79 -8.21 -17.48
N MET A 14 -22.07 -7.17 -16.75
CA MET A 14 -22.27 -7.20 -15.29
C MET A 14 -23.51 -6.38 -14.87
N PRO A 15 -24.73 -6.78 -15.35
CA PRO A 15 -25.96 -6.04 -15.06
C PRO A 15 -26.31 -6.00 -13.55
N ASP A 16 -25.87 -6.98 -12.78
CA ASP A 16 -26.18 -7.09 -11.34
C ASP A 16 -25.07 -6.49 -10.45
N LEU A 17 -24.13 -5.73 -11.02
CA LEU A 17 -23.06 -5.10 -10.26
C LEU A 17 -23.62 -4.04 -9.30
N ARG A 18 -23.26 -4.15 -8.01
CA ARG A 18 -23.78 -3.28 -6.94
C ARG A 18 -22.81 -2.17 -6.56
N GLY A 19 -21.53 -2.38 -6.78
CA GLY A 19 -20.48 -1.44 -6.47
C GLY A 19 -20.47 -0.24 -7.43
N ARG A 20 -19.69 0.76 -7.06
CA ARG A 20 -19.54 1.98 -7.85
C ARG A 20 -18.41 1.84 -8.85
N VAL A 21 -18.67 2.14 -10.12
CA VAL A 21 -17.69 2.20 -11.20
C VAL A 21 -17.57 3.63 -11.72
N VAL A 22 -16.34 4.13 -11.90
CA VAL A 22 -16.09 5.49 -12.38
C VAL A 22 -15.00 5.44 -13.45
N ALA A 23 -15.27 5.97 -14.65
CA ALA A 23 -14.27 6.12 -15.70
C ALA A 23 -13.37 7.32 -15.44
N ASN A 24 -12.09 7.18 -15.78
CA ASN A 24 -11.08 8.24 -15.72
C ASN A 24 -11.00 8.97 -14.37
N ALA A 25 -11.15 8.22 -13.25
CA ALA A 25 -11.10 8.77 -11.91
C ALA A 25 -9.69 9.19 -11.53
N MET A 26 -9.49 10.45 -11.10
CA MET A 26 -8.18 10.96 -10.71
C MET A 26 -7.66 10.26 -9.46
N LEU A 27 -6.46 9.66 -9.56
CA LEU A 27 -5.85 8.93 -8.45
C LEU A 27 -5.04 9.84 -7.49
N ALA A 28 -4.62 11.02 -7.94
CA ALA A 28 -3.96 12.01 -7.09
C ALA A 28 -4.76 12.32 -5.82
N ASP A 29 -6.11 12.31 -5.90
CA ASP A 29 -6.98 12.64 -4.76
C ASP A 29 -6.95 11.58 -3.65
N ILE A 30 -6.49 10.37 -3.96
CA ILE A 30 -6.50 9.22 -3.05
C ILE A 30 -5.11 8.67 -2.74
N THR A 31 -4.03 9.28 -3.27
CA THR A 31 -2.65 8.97 -2.91
C THR A 31 -2.13 9.94 -1.85
N TRP A 32 -1.23 9.48 -0.99
CA TRP A 32 -0.62 10.34 0.02
C TRP A 32 0.34 11.36 -0.57
N PHE A 33 1.02 11.04 -1.65
CA PHE A 33 1.82 12.02 -2.40
C PHE A 33 0.99 13.12 -3.05
N ARG A 34 -0.33 12.92 -3.24
CA ARG A 34 -1.20 13.84 -3.98
C ARG A 34 -0.75 14.06 -5.42
N VAL A 35 -0.21 13.01 -6.04
CA VAL A 35 0.16 12.97 -7.46
C VAL A 35 -0.44 11.74 -8.13
N GLY A 36 -0.49 11.74 -9.45
CA GLY A 36 -0.91 10.63 -10.28
C GLY A 36 -2.04 10.96 -11.23
N GLY A 37 -1.98 10.36 -12.41
CA GLY A 37 -3.01 10.46 -13.44
C GLY A 37 -4.27 9.65 -13.11
N PRO A 38 -5.20 9.55 -14.09
CA PRO A 38 -6.47 8.85 -13.89
C PRO A 38 -6.31 7.33 -13.86
N ALA A 39 -7.17 6.63 -13.12
CA ALA A 39 -7.49 5.23 -13.38
C ALA A 39 -8.39 5.17 -14.62
N GLN A 40 -8.13 4.26 -15.57
CA GLN A 40 -9.07 4.06 -16.70
C GLN A 40 -10.46 3.71 -16.19
N VAL A 41 -10.53 2.79 -15.22
CA VAL A 41 -11.73 2.50 -14.43
C VAL A 41 -11.33 2.41 -12.96
N LEU A 42 -12.06 3.10 -12.08
CA LEU A 42 -12.01 2.90 -10.64
C LEU A 42 -13.27 2.15 -10.20
N PHE A 43 -13.10 0.94 -9.69
CA PHE A 43 -14.16 0.12 -9.12
C PHE A 43 -14.09 0.08 -7.60
N THR A 44 -15.23 0.34 -6.95
CA THR A 44 -15.38 0.22 -5.49
C THR A 44 -16.50 -0.80 -5.23
N PRO A 45 -16.16 -2.08 -4.94
CA PRO A 45 -17.16 -3.13 -4.69
C PRO A 45 -17.94 -2.86 -3.40
N ALA A 46 -19.20 -3.31 -3.40
CA ALA A 46 -20.08 -3.21 -2.25
C ALA A 46 -19.64 -4.17 -1.11
N ASP A 47 -19.25 -5.38 -1.46
CA ASP A 47 -18.79 -6.46 -0.57
C ASP A 47 -17.96 -7.50 -1.34
N ALA A 48 -17.57 -8.59 -0.66
CA ALA A 48 -16.75 -9.66 -1.25
C ALA A 48 -17.48 -10.42 -2.37
N ALA A 49 -18.79 -10.58 -2.27
CA ALA A 49 -19.59 -11.24 -3.31
C ALA A 49 -19.66 -10.38 -4.59
N ASP A 50 -19.80 -9.08 -4.45
CA ASP A 50 -19.78 -8.12 -5.54
C ASP A 50 -18.39 -8.04 -6.21
N LEU A 51 -17.33 -8.10 -5.42
CA LEU A 51 -15.95 -8.19 -5.91
C LEU A 51 -15.73 -9.48 -6.71
N ALA A 52 -16.18 -10.63 -6.19
CA ALA A 52 -16.09 -11.92 -6.83
C ALA A 52 -16.88 -11.95 -8.14
N TYR A 53 -18.11 -11.40 -8.13
CA TYR A 53 -18.96 -11.26 -9.32
C TYR A 53 -18.25 -10.45 -10.41
N PHE A 54 -17.64 -9.32 -10.05
CA PHE A 54 -16.90 -8.45 -10.97
C PHE A 54 -15.70 -9.18 -11.57
N LEU A 55 -14.81 -9.74 -10.72
CA LEU A 55 -13.58 -10.38 -11.17
C LEU A 55 -13.83 -11.58 -12.06
N GLY A 56 -14.82 -12.42 -11.72
CA GLY A 56 -15.19 -13.60 -12.51
C GLY A 56 -15.76 -13.29 -13.88
N ARG A 57 -16.19 -12.05 -14.15
CA ARG A 57 -16.75 -11.60 -15.43
C ARG A 57 -15.88 -10.63 -16.20
N LEU A 58 -14.88 -10.05 -15.53
CA LEU A 58 -13.96 -9.13 -16.19
C LEU A 58 -13.03 -9.91 -17.12
N PRO A 59 -12.98 -9.58 -18.43
CA PRO A 59 -12.09 -10.26 -19.37
C PRO A 59 -10.62 -10.26 -18.90
N ALA A 60 -9.93 -11.38 -19.10
CA ALA A 60 -8.56 -11.58 -18.58
C ALA A 60 -7.54 -10.57 -19.13
N HIS A 61 -7.80 -9.99 -20.32
CA HIS A 61 -6.90 -9.00 -20.92
C HIS A 61 -6.94 -7.61 -20.24
N HIS A 62 -7.94 -7.32 -19.39
CA HIS A 62 -7.96 -6.09 -18.61
C HIS A 62 -7.07 -6.23 -17.38
N PRO A 63 -6.01 -5.43 -17.24
CA PRO A 63 -5.22 -5.41 -16.04
C PRO A 63 -6.04 -5.00 -14.82
N VAL A 64 -5.74 -5.59 -13.67
CA VAL A 64 -6.36 -5.24 -12.39
C VAL A 64 -5.27 -4.84 -11.40
N VAL A 65 -5.46 -3.70 -10.75
CA VAL A 65 -4.57 -3.21 -9.70
C VAL A 65 -5.41 -2.87 -8.48
N VAL A 66 -4.96 -3.29 -7.30
CA VAL A 66 -5.62 -2.96 -6.02
C VAL A 66 -4.90 -1.85 -5.32
N ILE A 67 -5.65 -0.85 -4.87
CA ILE A 67 -5.11 0.23 -4.05
C ILE A 67 -5.84 0.31 -2.70
N GLY A 68 -5.06 0.49 -1.63
CA GLY A 68 -5.59 0.76 -0.29
C GLY A 68 -5.69 2.27 -0.02
N LEU A 69 -5.09 2.70 1.10
CA LEU A 69 -5.04 4.12 1.49
C LEU A 69 -4.06 4.98 0.65
N GLY A 70 -3.34 4.39 -0.29
CA GLY A 70 -2.38 5.10 -1.14
C GLY A 70 -1.13 5.60 -0.40
N SER A 71 -0.80 5.01 0.74
CA SER A 71 0.30 5.43 1.62
C SER A 71 1.68 4.90 1.20
N ASN A 72 1.74 3.93 0.28
CA ASN A 72 2.97 3.34 -0.24
C ASN A 72 2.97 3.28 -1.78
N LEU A 73 2.31 4.26 -2.41
CA LEU A 73 2.13 4.29 -3.87
C LEU A 73 2.63 5.59 -4.48
N LEU A 74 3.32 5.47 -5.60
CA LEU A 74 3.57 6.55 -6.55
C LEU A 74 2.83 6.21 -7.84
N VAL A 75 1.72 6.88 -8.09
CA VAL A 75 0.98 6.74 -9.34
C VAL A 75 1.55 7.71 -10.35
N ARG A 76 1.99 7.21 -11.51
CA ARG A 76 2.57 8.03 -12.59
C ARG A 76 1.52 8.92 -13.25
N ASP A 77 1.97 10.05 -13.82
CA ASP A 77 1.10 11.11 -14.32
C ASP A 77 0.26 10.70 -15.55
N GLY A 78 0.66 9.67 -16.31
CA GLY A 78 -0.11 9.10 -17.42
C GLY A 78 -1.30 8.24 -16.96
N GLY A 79 -1.39 7.92 -15.67
CA GLY A 79 -2.48 7.14 -15.10
C GLY A 79 -2.32 5.61 -15.23
N VAL A 80 -3.34 4.89 -14.81
CA VAL A 80 -3.34 3.41 -14.73
C VAL A 80 -4.35 2.84 -15.72
N PRO A 81 -3.90 2.10 -16.75
CA PRO A 81 -4.80 1.40 -17.68
C PRO A 81 -5.48 0.21 -17.00
N GLY A 82 -6.65 -0.17 -17.50
CA GLY A 82 -7.46 -1.26 -16.94
C GLY A 82 -8.26 -0.83 -15.73
N VAL A 83 -8.41 -1.73 -14.76
CA VAL A 83 -9.25 -1.53 -13.59
C VAL A 83 -8.43 -1.36 -12.33
N VAL A 84 -8.60 -0.21 -11.67
CA VAL A 84 -8.13 0.02 -10.31
C VAL A 84 -9.27 -0.33 -9.35
N ILE A 85 -9.04 -1.26 -8.43
CA ILE A 85 -9.98 -1.65 -7.40
C ILE A 85 -9.60 -0.98 -6.08
N ARG A 86 -10.56 -0.28 -5.49
CA ARG A 86 -10.43 0.29 -4.14
C ARG A 86 -11.58 -0.20 -3.29
N LEU A 87 -11.29 -1.08 -2.33
CA LEU A 87 -12.29 -1.62 -1.43
C LEU A 87 -12.94 -0.51 -0.59
N GLY A 88 -14.25 -0.62 -0.37
CA GLY A 88 -15.07 0.35 0.33
C GLY A 88 -15.51 -0.10 1.72
N ARG A 89 -16.57 0.52 2.23
CA ARG A 89 -17.09 0.30 3.60
C ARG A 89 -17.51 -1.15 3.88
N GLY A 90 -17.89 -1.93 2.87
CA GLY A 90 -18.22 -3.35 3.01
C GLY A 90 -17.07 -4.23 3.56
N PHE A 91 -15.86 -3.68 3.65
CA PHE A 91 -14.65 -4.37 4.13
C PHE A 91 -14.04 -3.67 5.36
N SER A 92 -14.86 -2.96 6.16
CA SER A 92 -14.38 -2.12 7.28
C SER A 92 -14.76 -2.64 8.67
N GLN A 93 -15.26 -3.87 8.77
CA GLN A 93 -15.65 -4.49 10.05
C GLN A 93 -14.42 -4.76 10.93
N ILE A 94 -14.63 -4.67 12.25
CA ILE A 94 -13.72 -5.15 13.27
C ILE A 94 -14.57 -5.96 14.26
N ILE A 95 -14.25 -7.24 14.41
CA ILE A 95 -14.98 -8.17 15.28
C ILE A 95 -13.98 -8.77 16.27
N VAL A 96 -14.25 -8.59 17.56
CA VAL A 96 -13.50 -9.26 18.62
C VAL A 96 -14.06 -10.67 18.78
N GLU A 97 -13.20 -11.68 18.61
CA GLU A 97 -13.55 -13.08 18.78
C GLU A 97 -12.95 -13.67 20.08
N PRO A 98 -13.52 -14.75 20.62
CA PRO A 98 -12.94 -15.43 21.78
C PRO A 98 -11.47 -15.83 21.55
N GLY A 99 -10.68 -15.89 22.64
CA GLY A 99 -9.29 -16.33 22.58
C GLY A 99 -8.31 -15.25 22.12
N ASN A 100 -8.57 -13.97 22.40
CA ASN A 100 -7.73 -12.83 22.02
C ASN A 100 -7.55 -12.69 20.51
N ARG A 101 -8.63 -12.84 19.75
CA ARG A 101 -8.64 -12.74 18.29
C ARG A 101 -9.41 -11.53 17.80
N LEU A 102 -8.98 -11.02 16.65
CA LEU A 102 -9.63 -9.93 15.92
C LEU A 102 -9.81 -10.32 14.46
N ARG A 103 -11.05 -10.36 13.99
CA ARG A 103 -11.40 -10.47 12.57
C ARG A 103 -11.63 -9.10 12.02
N VAL A 104 -10.88 -8.74 10.97
CA VAL A 104 -10.77 -7.35 10.52
C VAL A 104 -10.81 -7.26 9.01
N GLY A 105 -11.68 -6.42 8.48
CA GLY A 105 -11.75 -6.11 7.06
C GLY A 105 -10.53 -5.30 6.58
N THR A 106 -10.14 -5.52 5.33
CA THR A 106 -8.84 -5.05 4.83
C THR A 106 -8.73 -3.56 4.54
N VAL A 107 -9.83 -2.80 4.56
CA VAL A 107 -9.78 -1.33 4.45
C VAL A 107 -9.58 -0.65 5.81
N VAL A 108 -9.66 -1.40 6.91
CA VAL A 108 -9.45 -0.84 8.25
C VAL A 108 -8.03 -0.26 8.32
N PRO A 109 -7.87 1.01 8.70
CA PRO A 109 -6.55 1.59 8.95
C PRO A 109 -5.81 0.84 10.06
N ASP A 110 -4.52 0.61 9.87
CA ASP A 110 -3.68 -0.13 10.83
C ASP A 110 -3.71 0.46 12.24
N VAL A 111 -3.79 1.80 12.33
CA VAL A 111 -3.96 2.50 13.62
C VAL A 111 -5.29 2.16 14.31
N LYS A 112 -6.36 1.89 13.54
CA LYS A 112 -7.66 1.49 14.11
C LYS A 112 -7.64 0.04 14.57
N LEU A 113 -6.94 -0.85 13.84
CA LEU A 113 -6.68 -2.21 14.27
C LEU A 113 -5.95 -2.22 15.62
N ALA A 114 -4.82 -1.47 15.73
CA ALA A 114 -4.06 -1.38 16.98
C ALA A 114 -4.93 -0.87 18.14
N ARG A 115 -5.76 0.14 17.89
CA ARG A 115 -6.66 0.69 18.91
C ARG A 115 -7.72 -0.31 19.35
N ALA A 116 -8.39 -0.97 18.40
CA ALA A 116 -9.39 -1.98 18.72
C ALA A 116 -8.81 -3.15 19.53
N ALA A 117 -7.59 -3.56 19.22
CA ALA A 117 -6.86 -4.57 19.99
C ALA A 117 -6.59 -4.09 21.42
N ALA A 118 -6.11 -2.85 21.59
CA ALA A 118 -5.85 -2.26 22.92
C ALA A 118 -7.13 -2.15 23.77
N ASP A 119 -8.21 -1.63 23.18
CA ASP A 119 -9.51 -1.48 23.85
C ASP A 119 -10.09 -2.85 24.28
N ALA A 120 -9.80 -3.92 23.53
CA ALA A 120 -10.20 -5.29 23.85
C ALA A 120 -9.21 -6.05 24.77
N GLY A 121 -8.12 -5.43 25.22
CA GLY A 121 -7.09 -6.07 26.03
C GLY A 121 -6.28 -7.14 25.29
N ILE A 122 -6.12 -6.98 23.97
CA ILE A 122 -5.37 -7.90 23.10
C ILE A 122 -4.00 -7.30 22.80
N ALA A 123 -2.98 -7.81 23.50
CA ALA A 123 -1.58 -7.37 23.34
C ALA A 123 -0.93 -7.99 22.09
N GLY A 124 0.15 -7.35 21.62
CA GLY A 124 0.95 -7.82 20.50
C GLY A 124 0.69 -7.09 19.18
N LEU A 125 -0.37 -6.25 19.08
CA LEU A 125 -0.74 -5.52 17.88
C LEU A 125 -0.41 -4.01 17.95
N ALA A 126 0.18 -3.52 19.05
CA ALA A 126 0.48 -2.09 19.23
C ALA A 126 1.39 -1.52 18.14
N PHE A 127 2.27 -2.32 17.53
CA PHE A 127 3.18 -1.91 16.46
C PHE A 127 2.46 -1.37 15.22
N TYR A 128 1.20 -1.80 14.97
CA TYR A 128 0.39 -1.28 13.86
C TYR A 128 0.10 0.22 13.99
N ARG A 129 0.24 0.80 15.18
CA ARG A 129 0.22 2.26 15.37
C ARG A 129 1.34 2.95 14.60
N GLY A 130 2.44 2.23 14.34
CA GLY A 130 3.59 2.68 13.55
C GLY A 130 3.46 2.45 12.04
N VAL A 131 2.48 1.70 11.58
CA VAL A 131 2.29 1.37 10.15
C VAL A 131 1.28 2.33 9.52
N PRO A 132 1.69 3.16 8.56
CA PRO A 132 0.79 4.09 7.89
C PRO A 132 0.09 3.39 6.71
N GLY A 133 -1.01 2.73 6.95
CA GLY A 133 -1.68 1.97 5.92
C GLY A 133 -3.01 1.39 6.38
N SER A 134 -3.46 0.38 5.68
CA SER A 134 -4.60 -0.45 6.03
C SER A 134 -4.21 -1.92 6.06
N VAL A 135 -5.01 -2.72 6.74
CA VAL A 135 -4.81 -4.17 6.90
C VAL A 135 -4.46 -4.87 5.58
N GLY A 136 -5.15 -4.55 4.47
CA GLY A 136 -4.85 -5.14 3.16
C GLY A 136 -3.45 -4.81 2.64
N GLY A 137 -2.99 -3.56 2.87
CA GLY A 137 -1.62 -3.15 2.57
C GLY A 137 -0.60 -3.83 3.48
N ALA A 138 -0.94 -3.98 4.78
CA ALA A 138 -0.09 -4.66 5.74
C ALA A 138 0.09 -6.14 5.39
N LEU A 139 -0.96 -6.84 4.95
CA LEU A 139 -0.88 -8.22 4.44
C LEU A 139 0.03 -8.31 3.21
N ARG A 140 -0.16 -7.42 2.22
CA ARG A 140 0.58 -7.44 0.95
C ARG A 140 2.07 -7.17 1.12
N MET A 141 2.43 -6.37 2.12
CA MET A 141 3.82 -5.96 2.39
C MET A 141 4.44 -6.72 3.57
N ASN A 142 3.73 -7.62 4.24
CA ASN A 142 4.12 -8.09 5.57
C ASN A 142 4.62 -6.90 6.41
N ALA A 143 3.78 -5.86 6.50
CA ALA A 143 4.17 -4.58 7.10
C ALA A 143 4.60 -4.77 8.56
N GLY A 144 5.60 -4.02 8.96
CA GLY A 144 6.12 -4.11 10.32
C GLY A 144 6.75 -2.81 10.79
N ALA A 145 6.81 -2.67 12.10
CA ALA A 145 7.44 -1.57 12.81
C ALA A 145 7.90 -2.05 14.20
N HIS A 146 8.90 -1.39 14.77
CA HIS A 146 9.39 -1.66 16.13
C HIS A 146 9.72 -3.15 16.39
N GLY A 147 10.36 -3.81 15.42
CA GLY A 147 10.81 -5.20 15.55
C GLY A 147 9.72 -6.27 15.41
N ARG A 148 8.49 -5.88 15.05
CA ARG A 148 7.36 -6.79 14.80
C ARG A 148 6.87 -6.65 13.35
N GLU A 149 6.30 -7.71 12.82
CA GLU A 149 5.72 -7.78 11.47
C GLU A 149 4.31 -8.40 11.50
N THR A 150 3.54 -8.19 10.44
CA THR A 150 2.19 -8.75 10.29
C THR A 150 2.14 -10.26 10.52
N LYS A 151 3.12 -11.00 10.00
CA LYS A 151 3.21 -12.48 10.17
C LYS A 151 3.29 -12.93 11.64
N ASP A 152 3.73 -12.06 12.56
CA ASP A 152 3.90 -12.43 13.98
C ASP A 152 2.56 -12.53 14.73
N VAL A 153 1.48 -12.02 14.14
CA VAL A 153 0.14 -11.95 14.74
C VAL A 153 -0.98 -12.41 13.81
N LEU A 154 -0.68 -12.70 12.54
CA LEU A 154 -1.65 -13.17 11.56
C LEU A 154 -1.94 -14.66 11.76
N VAL A 155 -3.20 -15.05 11.69
CA VAL A 155 -3.67 -16.46 11.68
C VAL A 155 -4.00 -16.88 10.25
N GLU A 156 -4.87 -16.11 9.59
CA GLU A 156 -5.36 -16.37 8.24
C GLU A 156 -5.82 -15.07 7.56
N ALA A 157 -5.96 -15.11 6.26
CA ALA A 157 -6.57 -14.03 5.47
C ALA A 157 -7.53 -14.60 4.43
N SER A 158 -8.63 -13.89 4.20
CA SER A 158 -9.54 -14.17 3.08
C SER A 158 -9.16 -13.33 1.87
N ALA A 159 -9.24 -13.91 0.68
CA ALA A 159 -8.97 -13.23 -0.58
C ALA A 159 -9.92 -13.70 -1.69
N VAL A 160 -10.09 -12.85 -2.71
CA VAL A 160 -10.76 -13.20 -3.97
C VAL A 160 -9.70 -13.23 -5.06
N ASP A 161 -9.66 -14.33 -5.83
CA ASP A 161 -8.74 -14.47 -6.96
C ASP A 161 -9.26 -13.80 -8.24
N ARG A 162 -8.47 -13.86 -9.30
CA ARG A 162 -8.80 -13.23 -10.59
C ARG A 162 -10.02 -13.87 -11.29
N LEU A 163 -10.39 -15.10 -10.90
CA LEU A 163 -11.57 -15.82 -11.41
C LEU A 163 -12.82 -15.58 -10.58
N GLY A 164 -12.73 -14.77 -9.52
CA GLY A 164 -13.83 -14.51 -8.60
C GLY A 164 -14.03 -15.60 -7.53
N THR A 165 -13.07 -16.50 -7.34
CA THR A 165 -13.12 -17.52 -6.30
C THR A 165 -12.67 -16.95 -4.97
N LEU A 166 -13.42 -17.25 -3.90
CA LEU A 166 -13.05 -16.90 -2.54
C LEU A 166 -12.11 -17.97 -1.96
N HIS A 167 -11.06 -17.51 -1.30
CA HIS A 167 -10.06 -18.34 -0.65
C HIS A 167 -9.88 -17.90 0.79
N THR A 168 -9.62 -18.87 1.68
CA THR A 168 -9.07 -18.62 3.01
C THR A 168 -7.66 -19.19 3.07
N LEU A 169 -6.70 -18.33 3.34
CA LEU A 169 -5.27 -18.62 3.32
C LEU A 169 -4.74 -18.62 4.74
N PRO A 170 -4.32 -19.76 5.30
CA PRO A 170 -3.61 -19.78 6.55
C PRO A 170 -2.24 -19.08 6.39
N LEU A 171 -1.65 -18.63 7.50
CA LEU A 171 -0.38 -17.90 7.51
C LEU A 171 0.70 -18.57 6.66
N GLU A 172 0.83 -19.90 6.76
CA GLU A 172 1.87 -20.69 6.09
C GLU A 172 1.74 -20.64 4.56
N ALA A 173 0.52 -20.48 4.05
CA ALA A 173 0.25 -20.42 2.62
C ALA A 173 0.55 -19.03 2.03
N MET A 174 0.77 -18.01 2.88
CA MET A 174 0.95 -16.64 2.41
C MET A 174 2.40 -16.28 2.03
N GLY A 175 3.38 -17.11 2.38
CA GLY A 175 4.79 -16.89 2.03
C GLY A 175 5.33 -15.52 2.49
N LEU A 176 4.98 -15.07 3.70
CA LEU A 176 5.35 -13.76 4.21
C LEU A 176 6.83 -13.68 4.59
N ALA A 177 7.53 -12.69 4.04
CA ALA A 177 8.90 -12.34 4.37
C ALA A 177 9.06 -10.81 4.45
N TYR A 178 10.27 -10.31 4.72
CA TYR A 178 10.52 -8.87 4.82
C TYR A 178 10.05 -8.12 3.56
N ARG A 179 9.03 -7.28 3.69
CA ARG A 179 8.39 -6.50 2.60
C ARG A 179 7.96 -7.38 1.42
N HIS A 180 7.45 -8.58 1.74
CA HIS A 180 7.04 -9.56 0.73
C HIS A 180 5.84 -10.38 1.20
N CYS A 181 4.97 -10.72 0.23
CA CYS A 181 3.87 -11.67 0.34
C CYS A 181 3.89 -12.57 -0.90
N GLY A 182 3.89 -13.90 -0.70
CA GLY A 182 3.93 -14.88 -1.79
C GLY A 182 2.60 -15.11 -2.50
N VAL A 183 1.49 -14.57 -1.99
CA VAL A 183 0.16 -14.66 -2.63
C VAL A 183 0.19 -13.85 -3.94
N PRO A 184 -0.36 -14.37 -5.07
CA PRO A 184 -0.36 -13.65 -6.35
C PRO A 184 -0.83 -12.21 -6.23
N GLY A 185 -0.22 -11.30 -6.97
CA GLY A 185 -0.44 -9.85 -6.87
C GLY A 185 -1.86 -9.40 -7.24
N ASP A 186 -2.55 -10.19 -8.06
CA ASP A 186 -3.93 -9.98 -8.52
C ASP A 186 -5.00 -10.60 -7.62
N TRP A 187 -4.62 -11.31 -6.55
CA TRP A 187 -5.54 -11.74 -5.49
C TRP A 187 -5.82 -10.59 -4.54
N ILE A 188 -7.07 -10.37 -4.21
CA ILE A 188 -7.53 -9.22 -3.42
C ILE A 188 -7.94 -9.67 -2.03
N PHE A 189 -7.15 -9.29 -1.03
CA PHE A 189 -7.47 -9.57 0.37
C PHE A 189 -8.70 -8.78 0.80
N THR A 190 -9.65 -9.48 1.46
CA THR A 190 -10.93 -8.92 1.91
C THR A 190 -11.05 -8.83 3.42
N GLU A 191 -10.41 -9.78 4.14
CA GLU A 191 -10.46 -9.90 5.60
C GLU A 191 -9.20 -10.57 6.12
N ALA A 192 -8.85 -10.34 7.39
CA ALA A 192 -7.80 -11.04 8.09
C ALA A 192 -8.22 -11.39 9.52
N LEU A 193 -7.74 -12.51 10.03
CA LEU A 193 -7.86 -12.91 11.43
C LEU A 193 -6.50 -12.77 12.11
N PHE A 194 -6.47 -11.98 13.17
CA PHE A 194 -5.29 -11.77 13.99
C PHE A 194 -5.43 -12.45 15.34
N GLN A 195 -4.31 -12.90 15.90
CA GLN A 195 -4.19 -13.49 17.23
C GLN A 195 -3.17 -12.70 18.05
N GLY A 196 -3.61 -12.19 19.20
CA GLY A 196 -2.73 -11.60 20.20
C GLY A 196 -2.67 -12.42 21.49
N ALA A 197 -2.14 -11.81 22.53
CA ALA A 197 -2.13 -12.33 23.88
C ALA A 197 -3.03 -11.47 24.79
N SER A 198 -3.45 -12.00 25.94
CA SER A 198 -4.14 -11.19 26.94
C SER A 198 -3.19 -10.11 27.50
N GLY A 199 -3.68 -8.88 27.65
CA GLY A 199 -2.91 -7.77 28.18
C GLY A 199 -3.78 -6.71 28.86
N ALA A 200 -3.17 -5.86 29.69
CA ALA A 200 -3.85 -4.73 30.28
C ALA A 200 -4.05 -3.60 29.24
N PRO A 201 -5.27 -3.12 28.97
CA PRO A 201 -5.52 -2.07 27.99
C PRO A 201 -4.65 -0.84 28.19
N ALA A 202 -4.48 -0.39 29.43
CA ALA A 202 -3.64 0.78 29.74
C ALA A 202 -2.19 0.63 29.29
N GLU A 203 -1.59 -0.55 29.47
CA GLU A 203 -0.22 -0.81 29.05
C GLU A 203 -0.10 -0.89 27.50
N ILE A 204 -1.10 -1.47 26.84
CA ILE A 204 -1.12 -1.53 25.36
C ILE A 204 -1.26 -0.12 24.77
N HIS A 205 -2.13 0.72 25.34
CA HIS A 205 -2.26 2.13 24.93
C HIS A 205 -0.97 2.92 25.15
N LYS A 206 -0.25 2.66 26.26
CA LYS A 206 1.06 3.26 26.51
C LYS A 206 2.06 2.88 25.42
N GLN A 207 2.15 1.60 25.06
CA GLN A 207 3.01 1.14 23.96
C GLN A 207 2.64 1.82 22.62
N MET A 208 1.35 1.96 22.31
CA MET A 208 0.91 2.69 21.13
C MET A 208 1.32 4.16 21.16
N GLN A 209 1.28 4.80 22.32
CA GLN A 209 1.70 6.19 22.48
C GLN A 209 3.21 6.33 22.23
N GLU A 210 4.04 5.46 22.79
CA GLU A 210 5.48 5.43 22.55
C GLU A 210 5.83 5.28 21.06
N VAL A 211 5.10 4.40 20.34
CA VAL A 211 5.23 4.22 18.89
C VAL A 211 4.88 5.51 18.15
N ALA A 212 3.80 6.19 18.55
CA ALA A 212 3.36 7.43 17.90
C ALA A 212 4.37 8.56 18.11
N GLU A 213 4.85 8.75 19.34
CA GLU A 213 5.86 9.76 19.70
C GLU A 213 7.17 9.55 18.95
N TYR A 214 7.64 8.29 18.89
CA TYR A 214 8.83 7.96 18.12
C TYR A 214 8.69 8.36 16.64
N ARG A 215 7.54 8.08 16.02
CA ARG A 215 7.29 8.46 14.62
C ARG A 215 7.23 9.96 14.44
N GLU A 216 6.54 10.68 15.33
CA GLU A 216 6.43 12.13 15.24
C GLU A 216 7.78 12.83 15.39
N ALA A 217 8.66 12.30 16.24
CA ALA A 217 10.01 12.81 16.44
C ALA A 217 10.98 12.52 15.28
N ASN A 218 10.75 11.44 14.51
CA ASN A 218 11.74 10.93 13.56
C ASN A 218 11.30 10.89 12.10
N GLN A 219 10.02 11.10 11.79
CA GLN A 219 9.47 10.95 10.44
C GLN A 219 8.59 12.15 10.03
N PRO A 220 8.62 12.58 8.77
CA PRO A 220 7.84 13.72 8.27
C PRO A 220 6.36 13.33 8.06
N ILE A 221 5.67 12.90 9.14
CA ILE A 221 4.32 12.33 9.08
C ILE A 221 3.23 13.34 8.69
N LYS A 222 3.52 14.64 8.73
CA LYS A 222 2.60 15.74 8.36
C LYS A 222 2.76 16.15 6.90
N GLU A 223 3.78 15.61 6.21
CA GLU A 223 4.10 15.94 4.83
C GLU A 223 3.40 14.99 3.83
N ARG A 224 3.31 15.44 2.58
CA ARG A 224 2.80 14.61 1.47
C ARG A 224 3.89 13.65 1.02
N THR A 225 3.89 12.45 1.59
CA THR A 225 4.93 11.43 1.37
C THR A 225 4.32 10.03 1.26
N GLY A 226 5.02 9.13 0.58
CA GLY A 226 4.67 7.70 0.48
C GLY A 226 5.35 6.81 1.53
N GLY A 227 5.89 7.40 2.63
CA GLY A 227 6.65 6.65 3.63
C GLY A 227 8.11 6.42 3.22
N SER A 228 8.72 5.36 3.73
CA SER A 228 10.10 4.97 3.36
C SER A 228 10.20 4.68 1.87
N THR A 229 11.05 5.43 1.16
CA THR A 229 11.18 5.31 -0.30
C THR A 229 11.89 4.02 -0.72
N PHE A 230 12.92 3.63 0.04
CA PHE A 230 13.77 2.47 -0.29
C PHE A 230 13.78 1.47 0.86
N LYS A 231 13.86 0.18 0.51
CA LYS A 231 14.10 -0.92 1.46
C LYS A 231 15.49 -0.77 2.08
N ASN A 232 15.62 -1.16 3.35
CA ASN A 232 16.94 -1.24 3.96
C ASN A 232 17.75 -2.37 3.31
N PRO A 233 18.96 -2.09 2.81
CA PRO A 233 19.83 -3.14 2.29
C PRO A 233 20.40 -3.99 3.45
N PRO A 234 20.86 -5.22 3.16
CA PRO A 234 21.49 -6.07 4.18
C PRO A 234 22.63 -5.34 4.91
N GLY A 235 22.60 -5.39 6.24
CA GLY A 235 23.68 -4.83 7.09
C GLY A 235 23.70 -3.32 7.20
N SER A 236 22.76 -2.58 6.58
CA SER A 236 22.72 -1.12 6.65
C SER A 236 21.29 -0.57 6.61
N SER A 237 21.16 0.73 6.87
CA SER A 237 19.89 1.46 6.74
C SER A 237 19.94 2.37 5.51
N ALA A 238 18.90 2.36 4.69
CA ALA A 238 18.83 3.19 3.48
C ALA A 238 19.06 4.69 3.81
N TRP A 239 18.46 5.21 4.89
CA TRP A 239 18.61 6.60 5.25
C TRP A 239 20.07 7.02 5.53
N LYS A 240 20.90 6.13 6.14
CA LYS A 240 22.33 6.42 6.39
C LYS A 240 23.10 6.55 5.08
N LEU A 241 22.84 5.67 4.13
CA LEU A 241 23.49 5.69 2.81
C LEU A 241 23.08 6.93 2.01
N ILE A 242 21.79 7.30 2.06
CA ILE A 242 21.26 8.48 1.39
C ILE A 242 21.86 9.77 1.97
N ASP A 243 22.01 9.83 3.29
CA ASP A 243 22.64 10.96 3.99
C ASP A 243 24.14 11.07 3.65
N ALA A 244 24.86 9.94 3.70
CA ALA A 244 26.28 9.87 3.32
C ALA A 244 26.53 10.25 1.86
N ALA A 245 25.58 9.98 0.97
CA ALA A 245 25.62 10.40 -0.43
C ALA A 245 25.24 11.88 -0.66
N GLY A 246 25.06 12.68 0.40
CA GLY A 246 24.74 14.11 0.32
C GLY A 246 23.38 14.40 -0.31
N CYS A 247 22.39 13.51 -0.11
CA CYS A 247 21.08 13.69 -0.71
C CYS A 247 20.06 14.38 0.19
N ARG A 248 20.38 14.68 1.46
CA ARG A 248 19.47 15.39 2.37
C ARG A 248 19.08 16.75 1.81
N GLY A 249 17.78 17.02 1.73
CA GLY A 249 17.24 18.26 1.18
C GLY A 249 17.37 18.42 -0.34
N LEU A 250 17.88 17.40 -1.07
CA LEU A 250 17.97 17.42 -2.53
C LEU A 250 16.60 17.65 -3.15
N ARG A 251 16.51 18.47 -4.20
CA ARG A 251 15.28 18.83 -4.90
C ARG A 251 15.34 18.54 -6.39
N ILE A 252 14.22 18.09 -6.95
CA ILE A 252 13.96 18.02 -8.39
C ILE A 252 12.52 18.46 -8.63
N GLY A 253 12.32 19.53 -9.41
CA GLY A 253 11.01 20.13 -9.58
C GLY A 253 10.36 20.48 -8.24
N GLY A 254 9.14 20.03 -8.01
CA GLY A 254 8.42 20.21 -6.75
C GLY A 254 8.72 19.15 -5.66
N ALA A 255 9.56 18.16 -5.97
CA ALA A 255 9.90 17.08 -5.03
C ALA A 255 11.16 17.38 -4.21
N LYS A 256 11.20 16.91 -2.96
CA LYS A 256 12.31 17.10 -2.03
C LYS A 256 12.61 15.81 -1.25
N VAL A 257 13.89 15.54 -1.00
CA VAL A 257 14.32 14.57 0.04
C VAL A 257 14.12 15.23 1.41
N SER A 258 13.45 14.56 2.32
CA SER A 258 13.20 15.08 3.68
C SER A 258 14.49 15.41 4.40
N GLU A 259 14.52 16.57 5.05
CA GLU A 259 15.62 16.96 5.94
C GLU A 259 15.55 16.24 7.29
N MET A 260 14.34 15.85 7.74
CA MET A 260 14.16 15.10 8.98
C MET A 260 14.60 13.64 8.83
N HIS A 261 14.23 12.97 7.73
CA HIS A 261 14.55 11.56 7.49
C HIS A 261 14.80 11.32 6.00
N CYS A 262 16.06 11.15 5.59
CA CYS A 262 16.49 11.12 4.19
C CYS A 262 15.84 10.01 3.33
N ASN A 263 15.31 8.93 3.93
CA ASN A 263 14.61 7.89 3.19
C ASN A 263 13.13 8.22 2.92
N PHE A 264 12.75 9.52 2.99
CA PHE A 264 11.40 10.00 2.67
C PHE A 264 11.49 11.05 1.57
N LEU A 265 10.79 10.81 0.47
CA LEU A 265 10.55 11.82 -0.54
C LEU A 265 9.25 12.56 -0.21
N ILE A 266 9.20 13.84 -0.49
CA ILE A 266 8.08 14.74 -0.16
C ILE A 266 7.64 15.47 -1.43
N ASN A 267 6.34 15.55 -1.67
CA ASN A 267 5.74 16.52 -2.56
C ASN A 267 5.64 17.86 -1.81
N ASP A 268 6.69 18.69 -1.94
CA ASP A 268 6.85 19.93 -1.19
C ASP A 268 6.10 21.12 -1.86
N SER A 269 6.10 21.18 -3.19
CA SER A 269 5.50 22.28 -3.94
C SER A 269 4.92 21.84 -5.29
N ASN A 270 3.77 21.16 -5.24
CA ASN A 270 3.05 20.68 -6.44
C ASN A 270 3.92 19.86 -7.40
N ALA A 271 4.71 18.92 -6.85
CA ALA A 271 5.49 17.97 -7.65
C ALA A 271 4.58 17.17 -8.59
N SER A 272 5.09 16.83 -9.76
CA SER A 272 4.56 15.75 -10.58
C SER A 272 5.02 14.39 -10.04
N ALA A 273 4.39 13.29 -10.46
CA ALA A 273 4.89 11.95 -10.15
C ALA A 273 6.28 11.73 -10.79
N GLU A 274 6.51 12.31 -11.97
CA GLU A 274 7.80 12.30 -12.65
C GLU A 274 8.90 12.98 -11.82
N ASP A 275 8.62 14.12 -11.17
CA ASP A 275 9.61 14.80 -10.30
C ASP A 275 10.03 13.90 -9.14
N ILE A 276 9.05 13.23 -8.49
CA ILE A 276 9.30 12.32 -7.36
C ILE A 276 10.09 11.10 -7.83
N GLU A 277 9.73 10.50 -8.96
CA GLU A 277 10.43 9.32 -9.50
C GLU A 277 11.87 9.68 -9.93
N ARG A 278 12.06 10.80 -10.62
CA ARG A 278 13.40 11.30 -10.99
C ARG A 278 14.26 11.61 -9.79
N LEU A 279 13.67 12.20 -8.73
CA LEU A 279 14.39 12.43 -7.48
C LEU A 279 14.84 11.12 -6.84
N GLY A 280 13.97 10.12 -6.78
CA GLY A 280 14.30 8.78 -6.27
C GLY A 280 15.42 8.10 -7.07
N GLU A 281 15.36 8.13 -8.41
CA GLU A 281 16.42 7.56 -9.27
C GLU A 281 17.74 8.34 -9.12
N THR A 282 17.69 9.67 -8.95
CA THR A 282 18.89 10.47 -8.67
C THR A 282 19.52 10.07 -7.33
N VAL A 283 18.71 9.86 -6.29
CA VAL A 283 19.18 9.35 -4.99
C VAL A 283 19.85 7.98 -5.16
N ARG A 284 19.22 7.05 -5.90
CA ARG A 284 19.79 5.73 -6.17
C ARG A 284 21.14 5.81 -6.88
N ALA A 285 21.25 6.66 -7.90
CA ALA A 285 22.51 6.85 -8.64
C ALA A 285 23.62 7.38 -7.73
N ARG A 286 23.34 8.41 -6.92
CA ARG A 286 24.31 8.99 -5.98
C ARG A 286 24.76 8.01 -4.90
N VAL A 287 23.83 7.22 -4.32
CA VAL A 287 24.15 6.20 -3.33
C VAL A 287 25.02 5.11 -3.94
N ARG A 288 24.72 4.67 -5.18
CA ARG A 288 25.57 3.70 -5.88
C ARG A 288 26.98 4.25 -6.12
N GLU A 289 27.10 5.50 -6.53
CA GLU A 289 28.40 6.16 -6.77
C GLU A 289 29.21 6.33 -5.48
N ALA A 290 28.59 6.83 -4.40
CA ALA A 290 29.28 7.17 -3.16
C ALA A 290 29.52 5.94 -2.25
N CYS A 291 28.62 4.94 -2.27
CA CYS A 291 28.61 3.84 -1.30
C CYS A 291 28.73 2.45 -1.94
N GLY A 292 28.69 2.34 -3.28
CA GLY A 292 28.70 1.05 -3.98
C GLY A 292 27.42 0.22 -3.81
N VAL A 293 26.34 0.77 -3.21
CA VAL A 293 25.09 0.06 -2.91
C VAL A 293 23.99 0.51 -3.84
N THR A 294 23.29 -0.44 -4.47
CA THR A 294 22.07 -0.14 -5.23
C THR A 294 20.84 -0.30 -4.34
N LEU A 295 20.15 0.83 -4.05
CA LEU A 295 18.92 0.82 -3.27
C LEU A 295 17.76 0.22 -4.08
N ASN A 296 16.89 -0.54 -3.41
CA ASN A 296 15.65 -1.05 -3.98
C ASN A 296 14.47 -0.23 -3.49
N TRP A 297 13.57 0.15 -4.41
CA TRP A 297 12.34 0.85 -4.05
C TRP A 297 11.49 0.01 -3.09
N GLU A 298 10.93 0.67 -2.06
CA GLU A 298 9.87 0.14 -1.21
C GLU A 298 8.50 0.67 -1.67
N ILE A 299 8.46 1.94 -2.12
CA ILE A 299 7.28 2.54 -2.71
C ILE A 299 6.97 1.85 -4.04
N ILE A 300 5.73 1.43 -4.21
CA ILE A 300 5.23 0.79 -5.42
C ILE A 300 4.89 1.87 -6.44
N ARG A 301 5.50 1.78 -7.64
CA ARG A 301 5.27 2.71 -8.75
C ARG A 301 4.25 2.10 -9.71
N LEU A 302 3.14 2.80 -9.95
CA LEU A 302 2.01 2.33 -10.76
C LEU A 302 1.78 3.21 -11.97
N GLY A 303 1.31 2.60 -13.05
CA GLY A 303 0.81 3.32 -14.22
C GLY A 303 1.88 3.75 -15.22
N LEU A 304 1.47 4.56 -16.18
CA LEU A 304 2.24 4.97 -17.34
C LEU A 304 2.85 6.37 -17.13
N PRO A 305 4.02 6.65 -17.73
CA PRO A 305 4.53 8.02 -17.85
C PRO A 305 3.54 8.94 -18.56
N LYS A 306 3.71 10.25 -18.40
CA LYS A 306 2.81 11.26 -18.98
C LYS A 306 2.72 11.23 -20.51
N ASP A 307 3.80 10.84 -21.19
CA ASP A 307 3.85 10.68 -22.65
C ASP A 307 3.18 9.38 -23.15
N GLY A 308 2.70 8.54 -22.22
CA GLY A 308 2.04 7.29 -22.53
C GLY A 308 2.94 6.20 -23.06
N ARG A 309 4.25 6.44 -23.18
CA ARG A 309 5.23 5.44 -23.63
C ARG A 309 5.71 4.64 -22.43
N PRO A 310 5.43 3.32 -22.38
CA PRO A 310 5.97 2.50 -21.31
C PRO A 310 7.49 2.49 -21.42
N THR A 311 8.19 2.97 -20.39
CA THR A 311 9.61 2.63 -20.23
C THR A 311 9.69 1.13 -19.96
N GLY A 312 10.78 0.45 -20.38
CA GLY A 312 10.95 -1.00 -20.17
C GLY A 312 10.77 -1.41 -18.70
N GLU A 313 11.17 -0.55 -17.75
CA GLU A 313 10.95 -0.75 -16.31
C GLU A 313 9.47 -0.60 -15.91
N ALA A 314 8.74 0.37 -16.47
CA ALA A 314 7.31 0.57 -16.19
C ALA A 314 6.44 -0.60 -16.67
N LEU A 315 6.82 -1.24 -17.79
CA LEU A 315 6.21 -2.47 -18.28
C LEU A 315 6.54 -3.66 -17.37
N ALA A 316 7.81 -3.80 -16.97
CA ALA A 316 8.25 -4.89 -16.10
C ALA A 316 7.57 -4.82 -14.73
N GLU A 317 7.44 -3.63 -14.12
CA GLU A 317 6.76 -3.45 -12.84
C GLU A 317 5.25 -3.68 -12.92
N THR A 318 4.59 -3.21 -13.99
CA THR A 318 3.16 -3.46 -14.23
C THR A 318 2.88 -4.94 -14.51
N LEU A 319 3.83 -5.65 -15.14
CA LEU A 319 3.72 -7.08 -15.45
C LEU A 319 4.15 -7.97 -14.26
N ALA A 320 5.06 -7.52 -13.40
CA ALA A 320 5.48 -8.23 -12.19
C ALA A 320 4.41 -8.25 -11.10
N MET A 321 3.32 -7.49 -11.27
CA MET A 321 2.10 -7.54 -10.44
C MET A 321 1.08 -8.59 -10.95
N ARG A 322 1.43 -9.39 -11.97
CA ARG A 322 0.63 -10.51 -12.47
C ARG A 322 0.87 -11.79 -11.70
#